data_1e1db256e73b1fb0a985d9145f96ba71
#
_entry.id   1e1db256e73b1fb0a985d9145f96ba71
#
_cell.length_a   1.000
_cell.length_b   1.000
_cell.length_c   1.000
_cell.angle_alpha   90.00
_cell.angle_beta   90.00
_cell.angle_gamma   90.00
#
_symmetry.space_group_name_H-M   'P 1'
#
loop_
_entity.id
_entity.type
_entity.pdbx_description
1 polymer ?
#
loop_
_entity_poly.entity_id
_entity_poly.type
_entity_poly.pdbx_seq_one_letter_code
_entity_poly.pdbx_strand_id
1 'polypeptide(L)'
;TLSACGSATVGGGYNATTPNNVFEPAIYDQMDSRVVVIANVNLGVPSRNYLAKREPLVDSRVIEYIEGAGYEVRPQREFSQRWNNAVLIYGDPVDPTTGRVNQKSFIQIVQAVRDQLRQQTDIGSIIFTDIVEKDVYYEQGLNRVTRFDGVTRKPAVQGAGSGVTADFDWSRAVSAATIRVAWFNMDLERLFSGEGGMEVTDAVDTRSGTAFIRRRDVLENENHIDEGIAIAFHPVIPMKNWPGNP
;
A
#
# COMPACT_ATOMS: atom_id res chain seq x y z
N THR A 1 9.62 -21.68 -22.20
CA THR A 1 9.49 -21.98 -20.78
C THR A 1 10.86 -22.26 -20.17
N LEU A 2 11.51 -21.23 -19.63
CA LEU A 2 12.68 -21.36 -18.78
C LEU A 2 12.47 -20.45 -17.58
N SER A 3 12.11 -21.03 -16.44
CA SER A 3 12.14 -20.39 -15.15
C SER A 3 13.60 -20.05 -14.82
N ALA A 4 13.95 -18.79 -14.90
CA ALA A 4 15.19 -18.29 -14.34
C ALA A 4 15.03 -18.18 -12.82
N CYS A 5 15.52 -19.18 -12.08
CA CYS A 5 15.84 -19.02 -10.68
C CYS A 5 17.00 -18.04 -10.59
N GLY A 6 16.70 -16.77 -10.32
CA GLY A 6 17.71 -15.77 -9.98
C GLY A 6 18.35 -16.15 -8.65
N SER A 7 19.63 -16.48 -8.67
CA SER A 7 20.42 -16.67 -7.46
C SER A 7 20.61 -15.32 -6.77
N ALA A 8 20.04 -15.17 -5.58
CA ALA A 8 20.26 -13.99 -4.73
C ALA A 8 21.74 -13.92 -4.32
N THR A 9 22.45 -12.89 -4.75
CA THR A 9 23.77 -12.57 -4.22
C THR A 9 23.61 -11.92 -2.84
N VAL A 10 24.09 -12.60 -1.82
CA VAL A 10 24.18 -12.08 -0.46
C VAL A 10 25.23 -10.97 -0.45
N GLY A 11 24.81 -9.70 -0.47
CA GLY A 11 25.79 -8.62 -0.37
C GLY A 11 25.37 -7.21 -0.75
N GLY A 12 24.19 -6.98 -1.23
CA GLY A 12 23.76 -5.62 -1.56
C GLY A 12 22.28 -5.49 -1.69
N GLY A 13 21.60 -5.02 -0.67
CA GLY A 13 20.26 -4.46 -0.77
C GLY A 13 19.12 -5.34 -1.32
N TYR A 14 19.39 -6.58 -1.77
CA TYR A 14 18.35 -7.47 -2.28
C TYR A 14 17.39 -7.86 -1.17
N ASN A 15 16.13 -7.62 -1.38
CA ASN A 15 15.07 -8.02 -0.49
C ASN A 15 14.35 -9.24 -1.06
N ALA A 16 14.45 -10.37 -0.37
CA ALA A 16 13.85 -11.64 -0.80
C ALA A 16 12.30 -11.58 -0.87
N THR A 17 11.70 -10.57 -0.27
CA THR A 17 10.25 -10.33 -0.30
C THR A 17 9.87 -9.16 -1.23
N THR A 18 10.68 -8.91 -2.26
CA THR A 18 10.37 -7.91 -3.29
C THR A 18 8.99 -8.14 -3.85
N PRO A 19 8.12 -7.11 -3.90
CA PRO A 19 6.77 -7.26 -4.38
C PRO A 19 6.74 -7.68 -5.85
N ASN A 20 5.78 -8.52 -6.19
CA ASN A 20 5.52 -8.89 -7.57
C ASN A 20 4.60 -7.84 -8.21
N ASN A 21 5.17 -6.69 -8.56
CA ASN A 21 4.42 -5.64 -9.24
C ASN A 21 4.09 -6.10 -10.68
N VAL A 22 2.83 -5.97 -11.05
CA VAL A 22 2.32 -6.37 -12.36
C VAL A 22 2.08 -5.13 -13.19
N PHE A 23 2.72 -5.04 -14.35
CA PHE A 23 2.60 -3.94 -15.29
C PHE A 23 2.20 -4.46 -16.66
N GLU A 24 1.18 -3.85 -17.27
CA GLU A 24 0.65 -4.16 -18.60
C GLU A 24 0.97 -3.01 -19.57
N PRO A 25 2.18 -2.98 -20.18
CA PRO A 25 2.62 -1.87 -21.01
C PRO A 25 1.67 -1.59 -22.18
N ALA A 26 1.11 -2.63 -22.77
CA ALA A 26 0.22 -2.50 -23.92
C ALA A 26 -1.07 -1.73 -23.59
N ILE A 27 -1.58 -1.84 -22.34
CA ILE A 27 -2.74 -1.07 -21.88
C ILE A 27 -2.30 0.34 -21.50
N TYR A 28 -1.17 0.46 -20.84
CA TYR A 28 -0.62 1.74 -20.42
C TYR A 28 -0.29 2.67 -21.60
N ASP A 29 0.31 2.13 -22.68
CA ASP A 29 0.68 2.89 -23.88
C ASP A 29 -0.55 3.39 -24.67
N GLN A 30 -1.74 2.84 -24.42
CA GLN A 30 -3.00 3.27 -25.01
C GLN A 30 -3.68 4.40 -24.23
N MET A 31 -3.10 4.83 -23.10
CA MET A 31 -3.66 5.94 -22.34
C MET A 31 -3.44 7.28 -23.03
N ASP A 32 -4.53 7.90 -23.48
CA ASP A 32 -4.51 9.21 -24.14
C ASP A 32 -4.33 10.39 -23.19
N SER A 33 -4.51 10.18 -21.89
CA SER A 33 -4.53 11.23 -20.89
C SER A 33 -3.64 10.89 -19.68
N ARG A 34 -2.89 11.89 -19.24
CA ARG A 34 -2.14 11.83 -17.97
C ARG A 34 -2.90 12.46 -16.80
N VAL A 35 -4.18 12.73 -16.98
CA VAL A 35 -5.06 13.20 -15.91
C VAL A 35 -5.59 12.00 -15.13
N VAL A 36 -5.30 11.94 -13.85
CA VAL A 36 -5.64 10.80 -12.98
C VAL A 36 -6.45 11.25 -11.77
N VAL A 37 -7.22 10.36 -11.19
CA VAL A 37 -7.82 10.55 -9.87
C VAL A 37 -7.39 9.43 -8.94
N ILE A 38 -7.07 9.79 -7.69
CA ILE A 38 -6.75 8.82 -6.64
C ILE A 38 -8.04 8.49 -5.91
N ALA A 39 -8.35 7.20 -5.88
CA ALA A 39 -9.50 6.65 -5.20
C ALA A 39 -9.04 5.91 -3.94
N ASN A 40 -9.16 6.55 -2.80
CA ASN A 40 -9.03 5.87 -1.52
C ASN A 40 -10.40 5.25 -1.20
N VAL A 41 -10.54 3.96 -1.47
CA VAL A 41 -11.73 3.20 -1.11
C VAL A 41 -11.34 2.28 0.03
N ASN A 42 -11.54 2.75 1.24
CA ASN A 42 -11.35 1.92 2.42
C ASN A 42 -12.42 0.81 2.43
N LEU A 43 -12.09 -0.34 1.86
CA LEU A 43 -12.89 -1.57 1.94
C LEU A 43 -12.70 -2.24 3.31
N GLY A 44 -12.42 -1.44 4.31
CA GLY A 44 -11.91 -1.61 5.64
C GLY A 44 -12.25 -2.89 6.38
N VAL A 45 -11.22 -3.57 6.82
CA VAL A 45 -11.31 -4.44 7.97
C VAL A 45 -11.28 -3.55 9.22
N PRO A 46 -12.24 -3.65 10.16
CA PRO A 46 -12.31 -2.82 11.37
C PRO A 46 -11.02 -2.79 12.21
N SER A 47 -10.20 -3.86 12.12
CA SER A 47 -8.90 -3.96 12.79
C SER A 47 -7.87 -2.89 12.36
N ARG A 48 -8.10 -2.22 11.22
CA ARG A 48 -7.19 -1.22 10.65
C ARG A 48 -7.55 0.23 10.98
N ASN A 49 -8.53 0.46 11.85
CA ASN A 49 -8.97 1.84 12.20
C ASN A 49 -7.85 2.74 12.73
N TYR A 50 -6.78 2.16 13.30
CA TYR A 50 -5.63 2.95 13.77
C TYR A 50 -4.80 3.54 12.60
N LEU A 51 -4.83 2.90 11.42
CA LEU A 51 -4.19 3.39 10.19
C LEU A 51 -5.01 4.49 9.52
N ALA A 52 -6.33 4.49 9.67
CA ALA A 52 -7.24 5.44 9.03
C ALA A 52 -6.88 6.92 9.33
N LYS A 53 -6.32 7.18 10.51
CA LYS A 53 -5.84 8.53 10.88
C LYS A 53 -4.66 9.00 10.05
N ARG A 54 -3.92 8.09 9.43
CA ARG A 54 -2.73 8.35 8.63
C ARG A 54 -2.99 8.32 7.12
N GLU A 55 -4.15 7.81 6.70
CA GLU A 55 -4.54 7.78 5.28
C GLU A 55 -4.40 9.14 4.60
N PRO A 56 -4.83 10.28 5.18
CA PRO A 56 -4.69 11.58 4.51
C PRO A 56 -3.22 11.98 4.26
N LEU A 57 -2.30 11.61 5.17
CA LEU A 57 -0.87 11.85 4.97
C LEU A 57 -0.33 10.98 3.83
N VAL A 58 -0.64 9.69 3.84
CA VAL A 58 -0.20 8.77 2.78
C VAL A 58 -0.76 9.21 1.42
N ASP A 59 -2.03 9.57 1.36
CA ASP A 59 -2.68 10.07 0.13
C ASP A 59 -2.00 11.33 -0.39
N SER A 60 -1.66 12.30 0.47
CA SER A 60 -0.96 13.51 0.05
C SER A 60 0.43 13.19 -0.52
N ARG A 61 1.16 12.24 0.07
CA ARG A 61 2.48 11.80 -0.44
C ARG A 61 2.35 11.05 -1.76
N VAL A 62 1.29 10.25 -1.94
CA VAL A 62 0.99 9.61 -3.23
C VAL A 62 0.71 10.66 -4.31
N ILE A 63 -0.09 11.69 -4.00
CA ILE A 63 -0.37 12.79 -4.93
C ILE A 63 0.93 13.46 -5.36
N GLU A 64 1.76 13.90 -4.41
CA GLU A 64 3.05 14.53 -4.69
C GLU A 64 3.96 13.66 -5.57
N TYR A 65 4.00 12.36 -5.31
CA TYR A 65 4.82 11.41 -6.06
C TYR A 65 4.35 11.27 -7.52
N ILE A 66 3.04 11.16 -7.73
CA ILE A 66 2.41 11.03 -9.05
C ILE A 66 2.56 12.34 -9.86
N GLU A 67 2.34 13.49 -9.22
CA GLU A 67 2.54 14.80 -9.86
C GLU A 67 4.01 15.02 -10.23
N GLY A 68 4.94 14.61 -9.36
CA GLY A 68 6.37 14.62 -9.65
C GLY A 68 6.78 13.77 -10.85
N ALA A 69 5.99 12.77 -11.21
CA ALA A 69 6.17 11.94 -12.39
C ALA A 69 5.49 12.51 -13.66
N GLY A 70 4.88 13.70 -13.58
CA GLY A 70 4.29 14.41 -14.71
C GLY A 70 2.84 14.05 -15.01
N TYR A 71 2.11 13.53 -14.03
CA TYR A 71 0.66 13.36 -14.09
C TYR A 71 -0.04 14.57 -13.49
N GLU A 72 -1.24 14.85 -13.96
CA GLU A 72 -2.14 15.81 -13.34
C GLU A 72 -3.12 15.07 -12.44
N VAL A 73 -3.07 15.32 -11.13
CA VAL A 73 -3.94 14.64 -10.17
C VAL A 73 -5.18 15.49 -9.88
N ARG A 74 -6.33 14.98 -10.26
CA ARG A 74 -7.62 15.63 -9.93
C ARG A 74 -7.95 15.42 -8.44
N PRO A 75 -8.61 16.41 -7.80
CA PRO A 75 -8.98 16.31 -6.40
C PRO A 75 -9.77 15.04 -6.08
N GLN A 76 -9.40 14.33 -5.02
CA GLN A 76 -10.04 13.09 -4.58
C GLN A 76 -11.57 13.21 -4.43
N ARG A 77 -12.07 14.41 -4.11
CA ARG A 77 -13.51 14.70 -4.04
C ARG A 77 -14.25 14.39 -5.35
N GLU A 78 -13.58 14.48 -6.48
CA GLU A 78 -14.14 14.13 -7.79
C GLU A 78 -14.60 12.67 -7.83
N PHE A 79 -13.81 11.78 -7.23
CA PHE A 79 -14.15 10.38 -7.09
C PHE A 79 -15.13 10.14 -5.93
N SER A 80 -14.83 10.65 -4.73
CA SER A 80 -15.55 10.32 -3.51
C SER A 80 -17.00 10.82 -3.52
N GLN A 81 -17.30 11.95 -4.12
CA GLN A 81 -18.68 12.41 -4.28
C GLN A 81 -19.51 11.47 -5.15
N ARG A 82 -18.96 11.04 -6.30
CA ARG A 82 -19.62 10.09 -7.20
C ARG A 82 -19.76 8.71 -6.55
N TRP A 83 -18.74 8.28 -5.84
CA TRP A 83 -18.76 7.05 -5.07
C TRP A 83 -19.90 7.03 -4.03
N ASN A 84 -19.98 8.07 -3.20
CA ASN A 84 -21.02 8.17 -2.19
C ASN A 84 -22.43 8.19 -2.80
N ASN A 85 -22.63 8.90 -3.90
CA ASN A 85 -23.89 8.89 -4.63
C ASN A 85 -24.24 7.49 -5.18
N ALA A 86 -23.27 6.77 -5.72
CA ALA A 86 -23.46 5.42 -6.22
C ALA A 86 -23.78 4.43 -5.08
N VAL A 87 -23.13 4.57 -3.92
CA VAL A 87 -23.44 3.78 -2.71
C VAL A 87 -24.89 3.96 -2.28
N LEU A 88 -25.44 5.18 -2.35
CA LEU A 88 -26.87 5.42 -2.04
C LEU A 88 -27.82 4.68 -2.99
N ILE A 89 -27.39 4.45 -4.23
CA ILE A 89 -28.22 3.78 -5.26
C ILE A 89 -28.07 2.26 -5.20
N TYR A 90 -26.85 1.74 -5.08
CA TYR A 90 -26.53 0.32 -5.21
C TYR A 90 -26.32 -0.40 -3.88
N GLY A 91 -26.36 0.34 -2.76
CA GLY A 91 -26.10 -0.17 -1.42
C GLY A 91 -24.61 -0.20 -1.06
N ASP A 92 -24.32 -0.40 0.23
CA ASP A 92 -22.96 -0.44 0.75
C ASP A 92 -22.18 -1.60 0.12
N PRO A 93 -20.99 -1.35 -0.45
CA PRO A 93 -20.15 -2.40 -1.01
C PRO A 93 -19.48 -3.29 0.05
N VAL A 94 -19.56 -2.90 1.32
CA VAL A 94 -19.00 -3.66 2.46
C VAL A 94 -20.09 -3.96 3.47
N ASP A 95 -20.23 -5.22 3.85
CA ASP A 95 -21.11 -5.62 4.94
C ASP A 95 -20.55 -5.04 6.26
N PRO A 96 -21.28 -4.15 6.95
CA PRO A 96 -20.78 -3.47 8.14
C PRO A 96 -20.57 -4.40 9.34
N THR A 97 -21.18 -5.59 9.31
CA THR A 97 -21.09 -6.56 10.39
C THR A 97 -19.90 -7.50 10.21
N THR A 98 -19.68 -7.96 8.97
CA THR A 98 -18.68 -8.98 8.66
C THR A 98 -17.42 -8.41 8.02
N GLY A 99 -17.45 -7.17 7.54
CA GLY A 99 -16.39 -6.54 6.75
C GLY A 99 -16.19 -7.18 5.37
N ARG A 100 -17.11 -8.06 4.94
CA ARG A 100 -16.98 -8.71 3.63
C ARG A 100 -17.45 -7.81 2.51
N VAL A 101 -16.70 -7.82 1.43
CA VAL A 101 -17.04 -7.07 0.21
C VAL A 101 -18.21 -7.74 -0.50
N ASN A 102 -19.29 -6.98 -0.74
CA ASN A 102 -20.36 -7.36 -1.66
C ASN A 102 -19.88 -7.04 -3.10
N GLN A 103 -19.34 -8.03 -3.77
CA GLN A 103 -18.75 -7.86 -5.11
C GLN A 103 -19.74 -7.28 -6.13
N LYS A 104 -21.02 -7.66 -6.05
CA LYS A 104 -22.05 -7.15 -6.97
C LYS A 104 -22.23 -5.64 -6.81
N SER A 105 -22.50 -5.18 -5.60
CA SER A 105 -22.64 -3.75 -5.30
C SER A 105 -21.36 -3.00 -5.64
N PHE A 106 -20.20 -3.53 -5.26
CA PHE A 106 -18.90 -2.92 -5.55
C PHE A 106 -18.68 -2.70 -7.06
N ILE A 107 -18.91 -3.73 -7.88
CA ILE A 107 -18.75 -3.62 -9.34
C ILE A 107 -19.72 -2.57 -9.92
N GLN A 108 -20.99 -2.59 -9.49
CA GLN A 108 -21.99 -1.62 -9.95
C GLN A 108 -21.60 -0.18 -9.59
N ILE A 109 -21.10 0.04 -8.38
CA ILE A 109 -20.62 1.35 -7.92
C ILE A 109 -19.42 1.81 -8.75
N VAL A 110 -18.41 0.96 -8.93
CA VAL A 110 -17.21 1.31 -9.71
C VAL A 110 -17.58 1.65 -11.16
N GLN A 111 -18.47 0.87 -11.79
CA GLN A 111 -18.94 1.14 -13.15
C GLN A 111 -19.68 2.47 -13.23
N ALA A 112 -20.60 2.74 -12.31
CA ALA A 112 -21.36 3.99 -12.27
C ALA A 112 -20.44 5.21 -12.07
N VAL A 113 -19.47 5.12 -11.18
CA VAL A 113 -18.48 6.17 -10.95
C VAL A 113 -17.63 6.41 -12.20
N ARG A 114 -17.10 5.34 -12.81
CA ARG A 114 -16.33 5.40 -14.04
C ARG A 114 -17.11 6.09 -15.16
N ASP A 115 -18.39 5.72 -15.38
CA ASP A 115 -19.23 6.28 -16.43
C ASP A 115 -19.46 7.79 -16.24
N GLN A 116 -19.68 8.21 -14.99
CA GLN A 116 -19.80 9.63 -14.66
C GLN A 116 -18.48 10.40 -14.85
N LEU A 117 -17.35 9.83 -14.43
CA LEU A 117 -16.04 10.44 -14.65
C LEU A 117 -15.76 10.62 -16.15
N ARG A 118 -16.00 9.57 -16.94
CA ARG A 118 -15.80 9.59 -18.41
C ARG A 118 -16.65 10.64 -19.13
N GLN A 119 -17.89 10.87 -18.65
CA GLN A 119 -18.82 11.82 -19.29
C GLN A 119 -18.64 13.27 -18.85
N GLN A 120 -18.17 13.49 -17.63
CA GLN A 120 -18.23 14.80 -16.97
C GLN A 120 -16.85 15.41 -16.70
N THR A 121 -15.76 14.66 -16.94
CA THR A 121 -14.40 15.10 -16.64
C THR A 121 -13.43 14.69 -17.76
N ASP A 122 -12.19 15.17 -17.65
CA ASP A 122 -11.05 14.80 -18.49
C ASP A 122 -10.15 13.73 -17.86
N ILE A 123 -10.61 13.11 -16.78
CA ILE A 123 -9.88 12.04 -16.08
C ILE A 123 -9.76 10.83 -17.00
N GLY A 124 -8.52 10.42 -17.27
CA GLY A 124 -8.19 9.29 -18.13
C GLY A 124 -7.95 7.98 -17.40
N SER A 125 -7.73 8.02 -16.07
CA SER A 125 -7.50 6.79 -15.30
C SER A 125 -7.77 6.97 -13.80
N ILE A 126 -7.93 5.83 -13.11
CA ILE A 126 -8.25 5.76 -11.68
C ILE A 126 -7.16 4.96 -11.00
N ILE A 127 -6.56 5.52 -9.95
CA ILE A 127 -5.59 4.86 -9.09
C ILE A 127 -6.26 4.56 -7.76
N PHE A 128 -6.45 3.28 -7.48
CA PHE A 128 -6.90 2.84 -6.16
C PHE A 128 -5.69 2.66 -5.24
N THR A 129 -5.74 3.26 -4.07
CA THR A 129 -4.75 3.09 -2.99
C THR A 129 -5.41 2.47 -1.78
N ASP A 130 -4.70 1.59 -1.09
CA ASP A 130 -5.12 0.98 0.17
C ASP A 130 -3.90 0.75 1.06
N ILE A 131 -4.04 0.97 2.36
CA ILE A 131 -3.03 0.59 3.34
C ILE A 131 -3.43 -0.75 3.92
N VAL A 132 -2.68 -1.79 3.59
CA VAL A 132 -2.94 -3.14 4.07
C VAL A 132 -2.00 -3.50 5.22
N GLU A 133 -2.51 -4.30 6.15
CA GLU A 133 -1.73 -4.85 7.25
C GLU A 133 -1.36 -6.30 6.91
N LYS A 134 -0.08 -6.65 7.12
CA LYS A 134 0.47 -7.98 6.90
C LYS A 134 1.20 -8.47 8.13
N ASP A 135 1.12 -9.77 8.39
CA ASP A 135 1.95 -10.42 9.37
C ASP A 135 3.35 -10.67 8.80
N VAL A 136 4.36 -10.19 9.51
CA VAL A 136 5.77 -10.35 9.14
C VAL A 136 6.56 -10.89 10.32
N TYR A 137 7.74 -11.44 10.06
CA TYR A 137 8.59 -12.07 11.08
C TYR A 137 9.98 -11.44 11.06
N TYR A 138 10.58 -11.29 12.24
CA TYR A 138 11.97 -10.91 12.35
C TYR A 138 12.88 -12.10 12.07
N GLU A 139 13.96 -11.86 11.32
CA GLU A 139 15.00 -12.85 11.09
C GLU A 139 15.66 -13.26 12.39
N GLN A 140 15.99 -14.54 12.49
CA GLN A 140 16.75 -15.04 13.62
C GLN A 140 18.23 -14.65 13.45
N GLY A 141 18.88 -14.21 14.51
CA GLY A 141 20.29 -13.84 14.51
C GLY A 141 20.58 -12.51 15.20
N LEU A 142 21.82 -12.01 15.05
CA LEU A 142 22.27 -10.79 15.72
C LEU A 142 21.64 -9.51 15.13
N ASN A 143 21.45 -9.48 13.79
CA ASN A 143 20.79 -8.38 13.13
C ASN A 143 19.30 -8.68 12.96
N ARG A 144 18.53 -8.38 13.98
CA ARG A 144 17.08 -8.54 13.94
C ARG A 144 16.48 -7.56 12.94
N VAL A 145 16.12 -8.05 11.79
CA VAL A 145 15.41 -7.26 10.75
C VAL A 145 14.23 -8.07 10.25
N THR A 146 13.24 -7.39 9.73
CA THR A 146 12.19 -8.01 8.90
C THR A 146 12.26 -7.45 7.50
N ARG A 147 12.00 -8.28 6.51
CA ARG A 147 11.91 -7.91 5.10
C ARG A 147 10.52 -8.22 4.58
N PHE A 148 9.89 -7.22 4.01
CA PHE A 148 8.55 -7.34 3.42
C PHE A 148 8.34 -6.29 2.34
N ASP A 149 7.67 -6.65 1.28
CA ASP A 149 7.25 -5.77 0.19
C ASP A 149 8.31 -4.74 -0.24
N GLY A 150 9.55 -5.21 -0.43
CA GLY A 150 10.67 -4.41 -0.93
C GLY A 150 11.46 -3.65 0.14
N VAL A 151 11.05 -3.63 1.40
CA VAL A 151 11.74 -2.88 2.46
C VAL A 151 12.37 -3.79 3.51
N THR A 152 13.35 -3.23 4.23
CA THR A 152 13.96 -3.85 5.42
C THR A 152 13.76 -2.93 6.61
N ARG A 153 13.21 -3.47 7.69
CA ARG A 153 12.94 -2.70 8.92
C ARG A 153 13.54 -3.39 10.14
N LYS A 154 14.06 -2.58 11.07
CA LYS A 154 14.52 -3.02 12.39
C LYS A 154 13.36 -3.02 13.38
N PRO A 155 13.45 -3.80 14.47
CA PRO A 155 12.49 -3.72 15.54
C PRO A 155 12.46 -2.31 16.15
N ALA A 156 11.28 -1.75 16.31
CA ALA A 156 11.07 -0.58 17.15
C ALA A 156 10.92 -1.00 18.61
N VAL A 157 11.28 -0.10 19.51
CA VAL A 157 11.11 -0.26 20.95
C VAL A 157 10.24 0.85 21.51
N GLN A 158 9.38 0.55 22.46
CA GLN A 158 8.46 1.55 23.04
C GLN A 158 8.26 1.28 24.53
N GLY A 159 8.40 2.31 25.34
CA GLY A 159 8.20 2.26 26.77
C GLY A 159 9.38 2.85 27.56
N ALA A 160 9.27 2.86 28.90
CA ALA A 160 10.26 3.45 29.80
C ALA A 160 11.29 2.44 30.35
N GLY A 161 11.30 1.21 29.83
CA GLY A 161 12.21 0.15 30.29
C GLY A 161 13.59 0.20 29.64
N SER A 162 14.52 -0.59 30.16
CA SER A 162 15.93 -0.58 29.74
C SER A 162 16.27 -1.52 28.57
N GLY A 163 15.30 -2.17 27.96
CA GLY A 163 15.56 -3.02 26.81
C GLY A 163 14.69 -4.26 26.72
N VAL A 164 15.17 -5.20 25.93
CA VAL A 164 14.51 -6.48 25.63
C VAL A 164 15.16 -7.57 26.47
N THR A 165 14.37 -8.45 27.06
CA THR A 165 14.88 -9.56 27.83
C THR A 165 15.58 -10.59 26.92
N ALA A 166 16.54 -11.35 27.48
CA ALA A 166 17.30 -12.33 26.70
C ALA A 166 16.43 -13.49 26.17
N ASP A 167 15.32 -13.75 26.82
CA ASP A 167 14.33 -14.78 26.51
C ASP A 167 13.16 -14.27 25.66
N PHE A 168 13.28 -13.06 25.09
CA PHE A 168 12.25 -12.50 24.22
C PHE A 168 11.98 -13.41 23.02
N ASP A 169 10.71 -13.76 22.83
CA ASP A 169 10.28 -14.61 21.73
C ASP A 169 10.16 -13.82 20.41
N TRP A 170 11.23 -13.86 19.63
CA TRP A 170 11.32 -13.23 18.31
C TRP A 170 10.63 -14.03 17.19
N SER A 171 10.13 -15.23 17.46
CA SER A 171 9.45 -16.05 16.47
C SER A 171 8.00 -15.62 16.20
N ARG A 172 7.47 -14.73 17.04
CA ARG A 172 6.11 -14.23 16.92
C ARG A 172 5.97 -13.28 15.72
N ALA A 173 4.84 -13.41 15.03
CA ALA A 173 4.46 -12.46 14.00
C ALA A 173 4.27 -11.06 14.59
N VAL A 174 4.66 -10.06 13.82
CA VAL A 174 4.36 -8.63 14.04
C VAL A 174 3.63 -8.08 12.85
N SER A 175 2.80 -7.07 13.08
CA SER A 175 2.08 -6.43 11.99
C SER A 175 2.95 -5.39 11.28
N ALA A 176 2.81 -5.32 9.96
CA ALA A 176 3.46 -4.32 9.12
C ALA A 176 2.45 -3.66 8.18
N ALA A 177 2.62 -2.36 7.94
CA ALA A 177 1.83 -1.58 7.01
C ALA A 177 2.50 -1.56 5.63
N THR A 178 1.72 -1.86 4.60
CA THR A 178 2.10 -1.86 3.19
C THR A 178 1.10 -1.03 2.40
N ILE A 179 1.58 -0.17 1.52
CA ILE A 179 0.72 0.47 0.53
C ILE A 179 0.50 -0.50 -0.63
N ARG A 180 -0.77 -0.64 -1.03
CA ARG A 180 -1.19 -1.36 -2.24
C ARG A 180 -1.75 -0.38 -3.23
N VAL A 181 -1.35 -0.53 -4.48
CA VAL A 181 -1.81 0.29 -5.60
C VAL A 181 -2.42 -0.60 -6.68
N ALA A 182 -3.53 -0.16 -7.25
CA ALA A 182 -4.10 -0.75 -8.46
C ALA A 182 -4.54 0.37 -9.39
N TRP A 183 -4.01 0.41 -10.61
CA TRP A 183 -4.24 1.45 -11.59
C TRP A 183 -5.05 0.92 -12.76
N PHE A 184 -6.15 1.59 -13.09
CA PHE A 184 -7.09 1.21 -14.13
C PHE A 184 -7.28 2.33 -15.14
N ASN A 185 -7.40 1.98 -16.42
CA ASN A 185 -7.90 2.90 -17.43
C ASN A 185 -9.42 3.12 -17.29
N MET A 186 -10.00 3.98 -18.15
CA MET A 186 -11.44 4.26 -18.11
C MET A 186 -12.31 3.12 -18.71
N ASP A 187 -11.72 2.04 -19.19
CA ASP A 187 -12.43 0.80 -19.54
C ASP A 187 -12.39 -0.23 -18.40
N LEU A 188 -11.85 0.17 -17.24
CA LEU A 188 -11.63 -0.66 -16.05
C LEU A 188 -10.69 -1.84 -16.33
N GLU A 189 -9.83 -1.71 -17.32
CA GLU A 189 -8.73 -2.63 -17.52
C GLU A 189 -7.58 -2.24 -16.60
N ARG A 190 -7.06 -3.22 -15.86
CA ARG A 190 -5.96 -2.99 -14.95
C ARG A 190 -4.65 -2.89 -15.73
N LEU A 191 -4.05 -1.72 -15.74
CA LEU A 191 -2.76 -1.46 -16.37
C LEU A 191 -1.58 -1.68 -15.41
N PHE A 192 -1.85 -1.58 -14.13
CA PHE A 192 -0.80 -1.78 -13.12
C PHE A 192 -1.38 -2.24 -11.78
N SER A 193 -0.60 -3.03 -11.04
CA SER A 193 -0.77 -3.22 -9.60
C SER A 193 0.57 -3.43 -8.94
N GLY A 194 0.74 -2.86 -7.75
CA GLY A 194 1.98 -2.98 -6.98
C GLY A 194 1.75 -2.83 -5.49
N GLU A 195 2.75 -3.23 -4.73
CA GLU A 195 2.78 -3.12 -3.29
C GLU A 195 4.16 -2.58 -2.85
N GLY A 196 4.17 -1.79 -1.77
CA GLY A 196 5.41 -1.29 -1.18
C GLY A 196 5.31 -1.25 0.34
N GLY A 197 6.26 -1.87 1.01
CA GLY A 197 6.32 -1.89 2.46
C GLY A 197 6.63 -0.51 3.02
N MET A 198 5.94 -0.11 4.08
CA MET A 198 6.22 1.16 4.75
C MET A 198 6.93 0.89 6.07
N GLU A 199 6.23 0.42 7.09
CA GLU A 199 6.85 0.17 8.39
C GLU A 199 6.16 -0.95 9.19
N VAL A 200 6.89 -1.48 10.19
CA VAL A 200 6.32 -2.37 11.19
C VAL A 200 5.49 -1.53 12.17
N THR A 201 4.25 -1.96 12.39
CA THR A 201 3.30 -1.23 13.23
C THR A 201 3.35 -1.64 14.70
N ASP A 202 4.13 -2.68 15.03
CA ASP A 202 4.36 -3.14 16.37
C ASP A 202 5.78 -2.82 16.86
N ALA A 203 5.94 -2.64 18.15
CA ALA A 203 7.21 -2.42 18.84
C ALA A 203 7.36 -3.39 20.00
N VAL A 204 8.60 -3.64 20.41
CA VAL A 204 8.85 -4.34 21.67
C VAL A 204 8.47 -3.44 22.85
N ASP A 205 7.63 -3.92 23.75
CA ASP A 205 7.31 -3.22 24.99
C ASP A 205 8.48 -3.33 25.97
N THR A 206 9.25 -2.25 26.10
CA THR A 206 10.41 -2.23 27.01
C THR A 206 10.04 -2.21 28.49
N ARG A 207 8.77 -2.03 28.86
CA ARG A 207 8.31 -2.10 30.25
C ARG A 207 8.26 -3.55 30.75
N SER A 208 7.78 -4.45 29.90
CA SER A 208 7.76 -5.89 30.18
C SER A 208 8.99 -6.60 29.61
N GLY A 209 9.52 -6.11 28.50
CA GLY A 209 10.60 -6.74 27.74
C GLY A 209 10.25 -8.09 27.11
N THR A 210 8.97 -8.48 27.12
CA THR A 210 8.52 -9.85 26.76
C THR A 210 7.42 -9.89 25.69
N ALA A 211 6.90 -8.75 25.24
CA ALA A 211 5.77 -8.69 24.32
C ALA A 211 5.94 -7.62 23.24
N PHE A 212 5.30 -7.85 22.10
CA PHE A 212 5.05 -6.81 21.11
C PHE A 212 3.77 -6.04 21.47
N ILE A 213 3.79 -4.74 21.27
CA ILE A 213 2.65 -3.84 21.44
C ILE A 213 2.53 -2.93 20.23
N ARG A 214 1.31 -2.42 19.96
CA ARG A 214 1.09 -1.47 18.90
C ARG A 214 1.86 -0.17 19.15
N ARG A 215 2.59 0.30 18.13
CA ARG A 215 3.31 1.58 18.17
C ARG A 215 2.32 2.75 18.23
N ARG A 216 2.75 3.84 18.87
CA ARG A 216 1.99 5.10 18.93
C ARG A 216 2.26 5.99 17.72
N ASP A 217 3.44 5.89 17.14
CA ASP A 217 4.00 6.70 16.06
C ASP A 217 3.92 6.01 14.69
N VAL A 218 2.91 5.14 14.49
CA VAL A 218 2.71 4.43 13.21
C VAL A 218 2.51 5.42 12.08
N LEU A 219 3.26 5.22 10.98
CA LEU A 219 3.25 6.06 9.78
C LEU A 219 3.51 7.55 10.07
N GLU A 220 4.44 7.85 11.00
CA GLU A 220 4.97 9.20 11.23
C GLU A 220 6.29 9.43 10.49
N ASN A 221 6.97 8.38 10.06
CA ASN A 221 8.20 8.50 9.29
C ASN A 221 7.90 8.64 7.80
N GLU A 222 7.90 9.89 7.33
CA GLU A 222 7.62 10.21 5.92
C GLU A 222 8.58 9.51 4.95
N ASN A 223 9.86 9.34 5.31
CA ASN A 223 10.81 8.62 4.45
C ASN A 223 10.41 7.16 4.22
N HIS A 224 9.81 6.49 5.23
CA HIS A 224 9.31 5.14 5.08
C HIS A 224 8.06 5.08 4.19
N ILE A 225 7.22 6.11 4.28
CA ILE A 225 6.04 6.25 3.41
C ILE A 225 6.51 6.45 1.96
N ASP A 226 7.42 7.39 1.73
CA ASP A 226 7.94 7.71 0.39
C ASP A 226 8.64 6.52 -0.25
N GLU A 227 9.45 5.78 0.52
CA GLU A 227 10.09 4.55 0.05
C GLU A 227 9.04 3.50 -0.36
N GLY A 228 8.02 3.28 0.48
CA GLY A 228 6.94 2.36 0.17
C GLY A 228 6.15 2.78 -1.08
N ILE A 229 5.85 4.07 -1.24
CA ILE A 229 5.18 4.61 -2.43
C ILE A 229 6.04 4.39 -3.68
N ALA A 230 7.33 4.72 -3.63
CA ALA A 230 8.23 4.55 -4.77
C ALA A 230 8.32 3.08 -5.21
N ILE A 231 8.39 2.15 -4.24
CA ILE A 231 8.37 0.72 -4.51
C ILE A 231 7.04 0.29 -5.11
N ALA A 232 5.91 0.75 -4.55
CA ALA A 232 4.58 0.36 -5.00
C ALA A 232 4.27 0.80 -6.43
N PHE A 233 4.86 1.89 -6.93
CA PHE A 233 4.62 2.40 -8.28
C PHE A 233 5.64 1.95 -9.34
N HIS A 234 6.73 1.28 -8.93
CA HIS A 234 7.68 0.74 -9.89
C HIS A 234 7.06 -0.46 -10.67
N PRO A 235 7.23 -0.60 -12.01
CA PRO A 235 8.06 0.20 -12.92
C PRO A 235 7.33 1.33 -13.66
N VAL A 236 6.05 1.58 -13.40
CA VAL A 236 5.31 2.67 -14.10
C VAL A 236 5.99 4.03 -13.85
N ILE A 237 6.39 4.26 -12.61
CA ILE A 237 7.28 5.36 -12.25
C ILE A 237 8.61 4.74 -11.85
N PRO A 238 9.67 4.87 -12.69
CA PRO A 238 10.94 4.19 -12.45
C PRO A 238 11.62 4.61 -11.15
N MET A 239 11.99 3.65 -10.33
CA MET A 239 12.79 3.84 -9.12
C MET A 239 14.25 3.45 -9.38
N LYS A 240 15.21 4.36 -9.12
CA LYS A 240 16.65 4.12 -9.39
C LYS A 240 17.21 2.96 -8.56
N ASN A 241 16.78 2.84 -7.32
CA ASN A 241 17.28 1.84 -6.37
C ASN A 241 16.20 0.77 -6.11
N TRP A 242 15.57 0.29 -7.18
CA TRP A 242 14.57 -0.76 -7.07
C TRP A 242 15.16 -2.01 -6.40
N PRO A 243 14.57 -2.50 -5.29
CA PRO A 243 15.16 -3.63 -4.55
C PRO A 243 15.12 -4.96 -5.31
N GLY A 244 14.39 -5.05 -6.40
CA GLY A 244 14.37 -6.22 -7.29
C GLY A 244 15.39 -6.19 -8.42
N ASN A 245 16.13 -5.08 -8.59
CA ASN A 245 17.24 -5.02 -9.54
C ASN A 245 18.53 -5.45 -8.81
N PRO A 246 19.23 -6.49 -9.29
CA PRO A 246 20.51 -6.91 -8.72
C PRO A 246 21.60 -5.86 -8.91
#